data_059699ece98c7e5c290a33387ad9a956
#
_entry.id   059699ece98c7e5c290a33387ad9a956
#
_cell.length_a   1.000
_cell.length_b   1.000
_cell.length_c   1.000
_cell.angle_alpha   90.00
_cell.angle_beta   90.00
_cell.angle_gamma   90.00
#
_symmetry.space_group_name_H-M   'P 1'
#
loop_
_entity.id
_entity.type
_entity.pdbx_description
1 polymer ?
#
loop_
_entity_poly.entity_id
_entity_poly.type
_entity_poly.pdbx_seq_one_letter_code
_entity_poly.pdbx_strand_id
1 'polypeptide(L)'
;MVTRISIGVLRSARVRREAYVGPWFPEPLLTDPYQDPARSAELADSVSMAALLLLERLSPPERAVFVLREVFGFGFGEVASAVGRSEAACRQLAVRARRHMDEGRPRFEAGRREREELAARFFGAFREGDVDGLRELLAADVQLVGDSGGKAPQWGTGIIAGAQNVARVLAALIPPFTQIGGTVEPHQVNGQPGAIFRDPGGRVINTWALGILDGQIQTISAVINPDKLGHVGPVADAWAVLRGAYQARRPAE
;
A
#
# COMPACT_ATOMS: atom_id res chain seq x y z
N MET A 1 -0.01 -29.38 -9.09
CA MET A 1 -0.30 -28.70 -10.36
C MET A 1 -0.48 -27.20 -10.16
N VAL A 2 -1.32 -26.75 -9.24
CA VAL A 2 -1.61 -25.32 -8.95
C VAL A 2 -0.33 -24.53 -8.65
N THR A 3 0.53 -24.98 -7.74
CA THR A 3 1.75 -24.26 -7.34
C THR A 3 2.72 -24.02 -8.50
N ARG A 4 2.87 -24.98 -9.42
CA ARG A 4 3.71 -24.81 -10.62
C ARG A 4 3.12 -23.75 -11.58
N ILE A 5 1.80 -23.73 -11.73
CA ILE A 5 1.10 -22.73 -12.52
C ILE A 5 1.28 -21.35 -11.86
N SER A 6 1.12 -21.27 -10.52
CA SER A 6 1.30 -20.01 -9.77
C SER A 6 2.74 -19.49 -9.86
N ILE A 7 3.76 -20.34 -9.82
CA ILE A 7 5.16 -19.94 -10.04
C ILE A 7 5.35 -19.44 -11.48
N GLY A 8 4.71 -20.06 -12.47
CA GLY A 8 4.72 -19.60 -13.85
C GLY A 8 4.08 -18.20 -14.02
N VAL A 9 2.93 -18.00 -13.36
CA VAL A 9 2.23 -16.70 -13.32
C VAL A 9 3.07 -15.65 -12.61
N LEU A 10 3.71 -15.98 -11.49
CA LEU A 10 4.62 -15.07 -10.79
C LEU A 10 5.84 -14.68 -11.63
N ARG A 11 6.37 -15.60 -12.44
CA ARG A 11 7.43 -15.27 -13.40
C ARG A 11 6.93 -14.33 -14.50
N SER A 12 5.73 -14.54 -15.01
CA SER A 12 5.13 -13.66 -16.02
C SER A 12 4.72 -12.31 -15.44
N ALA A 13 4.31 -12.26 -14.17
CA ALA A 13 4.03 -11.02 -13.44
C ALA A 13 5.31 -10.21 -13.16
N ARG A 14 6.45 -10.87 -12.94
CA ARG A 14 7.75 -10.21 -12.84
C ARG A 14 8.15 -9.56 -14.16
N VAL A 15 7.99 -10.25 -15.27
CA VAL A 15 8.24 -9.70 -16.62
C VAL A 15 7.33 -8.50 -16.90
N ARG A 16 6.06 -8.57 -16.51
CA ARG A 16 5.12 -7.44 -16.62
C ARG A 16 5.48 -6.26 -15.72
N ARG A 17 6.08 -6.52 -14.53
CA ARG A 17 6.54 -5.46 -13.62
C ARG A 17 7.83 -4.78 -14.09
N GLU A 18 8.70 -5.49 -14.77
CA GLU A 18 9.87 -4.89 -15.43
C GLU A 18 9.46 -3.85 -16.48
N ALA A 19 8.23 -3.97 -17.02
CA ALA A 19 7.60 -3.00 -17.91
C ALA A 19 6.62 -2.04 -17.19
N TYR A 20 6.44 -2.14 -15.86
CA TYR A 20 5.51 -1.31 -15.10
C TYR A 20 6.12 0.08 -14.90
N VAL A 21 5.32 1.10 -15.19
CA VAL A 21 5.78 2.50 -15.11
C VAL A 21 5.55 3.03 -13.70
N GLY A 22 6.63 3.32 -12.98
CA GLY A 22 6.61 3.87 -11.62
C GLY A 22 6.59 2.82 -10.50
N PRO A 23 6.41 3.28 -9.25
CA PRO A 23 6.29 2.39 -8.10
C PRO A 23 5.09 1.45 -8.25
N TRP A 24 5.25 0.22 -7.81
CA TRP A 24 4.19 -0.78 -7.84
C TRP A 24 3.76 -1.14 -6.42
N PHE A 25 2.45 -1.11 -6.18
CA PHE A 25 1.84 -1.60 -4.95
C PHE A 25 0.89 -2.78 -5.24
N PRO A 26 0.62 -3.65 -4.25
CA PRO A 26 -0.47 -4.62 -4.35
C PRO A 26 -1.82 -3.91 -4.49
N GLU A 27 -2.83 -4.63 -4.98
CA GLU A 27 -4.21 -4.15 -4.96
C GLU A 27 -4.66 -3.84 -3.52
N PRO A 28 -5.42 -2.76 -3.28
CA PRO A 28 -5.90 -2.42 -1.95
C PRO A 28 -6.85 -3.50 -1.39
N LEU A 29 -6.47 -4.14 -0.30
CA LEU A 29 -7.34 -5.05 0.45
C LEU A 29 -8.00 -4.26 1.59
N LEU A 30 -9.33 -4.11 1.52
CA LEU A 30 -10.11 -3.31 2.48
C LEU A 30 -10.64 -4.11 3.67
N THR A 31 -10.50 -5.42 3.65
CA THR A 31 -10.90 -6.27 4.78
C THR A 31 -9.85 -6.18 5.88
N ASP A 32 -10.30 -5.86 7.08
CA ASP A 32 -9.46 -5.98 8.27
C ASP A 32 -9.25 -7.48 8.58
N PRO A 33 -8.06 -8.03 8.37
CA PRO A 33 -7.78 -9.43 8.67
C PRO A 33 -7.86 -9.71 10.19
N TYR A 34 -7.99 -8.66 11.02
CA TYR A 34 -8.07 -8.75 12.48
C TYR A 34 -9.50 -8.76 13.03
N GLN A 35 -10.53 -8.66 12.19
CA GLN A 35 -11.92 -8.74 12.64
C GLN A 35 -12.34 -10.14 13.08
N ASP A 36 -11.58 -11.18 12.73
CA ASP A 36 -11.78 -12.53 13.22
C ASP A 36 -10.84 -12.81 14.42
N PRO A 37 -11.35 -12.80 15.68
CA PRO A 37 -10.54 -13.06 16.86
C PRO A 37 -9.92 -14.47 16.89
N ALA A 38 -10.39 -15.41 16.07
CA ALA A 38 -9.85 -16.75 15.96
C ALA A 38 -8.60 -16.82 15.04
N ARG A 39 -8.31 -15.78 14.25
CA ARG A 39 -7.09 -15.68 13.45
C ARG A 39 -5.98 -15.07 14.29
N SER A 40 -4.94 -15.85 14.54
CA SER A 40 -3.81 -15.45 15.37
C SER A 40 -3.13 -14.17 14.86
N ALA A 41 -2.56 -13.41 15.78
CA ALA A 41 -1.79 -12.20 15.50
C ALA A 41 -0.68 -12.40 14.44
N GLU A 42 -0.12 -13.62 14.34
CA GLU A 42 0.89 -13.98 13.34
C GLU A 42 0.38 -13.92 11.88
N LEU A 43 -0.90 -14.28 11.63
CA LEU A 43 -1.49 -14.14 10.28
C LEU A 43 -1.73 -12.67 9.94
N ALA A 44 -2.01 -11.89 10.94
CA ALA A 44 -2.31 -10.48 10.84
C ALA A 44 -1.11 -9.65 10.35
N ASP A 45 0.07 -9.90 10.92
CA ASP A 45 1.33 -9.28 10.51
C ASP A 45 1.75 -9.68 9.09
N SER A 46 1.38 -10.87 8.64
CA SER A 46 1.77 -11.37 7.32
C SER A 46 0.99 -10.77 6.16
N VAL A 47 -0.13 -10.08 6.40
CA VAL A 47 -0.95 -9.44 5.34
C VAL A 47 -0.79 -7.91 5.33
N SER A 48 0.08 -7.36 6.18
CA SER A 48 0.36 -5.92 6.18
C SER A 48 0.95 -5.45 4.83
N MET A 49 0.74 -4.18 4.48
CA MET A 49 1.35 -3.57 3.29
C MET A 49 2.86 -3.80 3.26
N ALA A 50 3.54 -3.67 4.41
CA ALA A 50 4.97 -3.93 4.53
C ALA A 50 5.32 -5.38 4.19
N ALA A 51 4.58 -6.36 4.74
CA ALA A 51 4.77 -7.77 4.44
C ALA A 51 4.52 -8.10 2.95
N LEU A 52 3.47 -7.53 2.36
CA LEU A 52 3.17 -7.70 0.93
C LEU A 52 4.29 -7.13 0.04
N LEU A 53 4.81 -5.95 0.37
CA LEU A 53 5.94 -5.35 -0.35
C LEU A 53 7.24 -6.15 -0.19
N LEU A 54 7.49 -6.72 0.99
CA LEU A 54 8.63 -7.59 1.22
C LEU A 54 8.50 -8.92 0.46
N LEU A 55 7.31 -9.53 0.44
CA LEU A 55 7.03 -10.71 -0.37
C LEU A 55 7.28 -10.45 -1.86
N GLU A 56 7.00 -9.24 -2.34
CA GLU A 56 7.28 -8.86 -3.71
C GLU A 56 8.78 -8.79 -4.05
N ARG A 57 9.64 -8.53 -3.08
CA ARG A 57 11.11 -8.54 -3.24
C ARG A 57 11.69 -9.95 -3.28
N LEU A 58 10.97 -10.95 -2.77
CA LEU A 58 11.40 -12.34 -2.84
C LEU A 58 11.35 -12.87 -4.27
N SER A 59 12.31 -13.71 -4.63
CA SER A 59 12.21 -14.47 -5.87
C SER A 59 10.98 -15.38 -5.85
N PRO A 60 10.39 -15.72 -7.02
CA PRO A 60 9.21 -16.60 -7.06
C PRO A 60 9.33 -17.91 -6.29
N PRO A 61 10.50 -18.62 -6.31
CA PRO A 61 10.67 -19.81 -5.49
C PRO A 61 10.74 -19.52 -3.98
N GLU A 62 11.39 -18.43 -3.56
CA GLU A 62 11.47 -18.01 -2.15
C GLU A 62 10.09 -17.66 -1.63
N ARG A 63 9.31 -16.90 -2.39
CA ARG A 63 7.93 -16.54 -2.06
C ARG A 63 7.05 -17.77 -1.91
N ALA A 64 7.10 -18.70 -2.87
CA ALA A 64 6.31 -19.92 -2.81
C ALA A 64 6.64 -20.77 -1.58
N VAL A 65 7.94 -20.97 -1.29
CA VAL A 65 8.39 -21.71 -0.12
C VAL A 65 7.98 -21.00 1.17
N PHE A 66 8.16 -19.68 1.26
CA PHE A 66 7.78 -18.90 2.44
C PHE A 66 6.28 -19.02 2.72
N VAL A 67 5.44 -18.76 1.74
CA VAL A 67 3.98 -18.80 1.91
C VAL A 67 3.50 -20.21 2.28
N LEU A 68 3.98 -21.25 1.58
CA LEU A 68 3.57 -22.63 1.89
C LEU A 68 4.02 -23.06 3.29
N ARG A 69 5.22 -22.67 3.72
CA ARG A 69 5.80 -23.09 5.00
C ARG A 69 5.31 -22.24 6.17
N GLU A 70 5.39 -20.90 6.07
CA GLU A 70 5.15 -19.99 7.20
C GLU A 70 3.67 -19.62 7.34
N VAL A 71 2.95 -19.47 6.23
CA VAL A 71 1.53 -19.09 6.27
C VAL A 71 0.62 -20.32 6.36
N PHE A 72 0.90 -21.35 5.55
CA PHE A 72 0.05 -22.55 5.51
C PHE A 72 0.57 -23.73 6.35
N GLY A 73 1.76 -23.66 6.91
CA GLY A 73 2.30 -24.67 7.83
C GLY A 73 2.69 -26.00 7.19
N PHE A 74 2.80 -26.09 5.85
CA PHE A 74 3.16 -27.34 5.17
C PHE A 74 4.55 -27.84 5.56
N GLY A 75 4.73 -29.18 5.63
CA GLY A 75 6.02 -29.82 5.83
C GLY A 75 6.96 -29.59 4.64
N PHE A 76 8.30 -29.62 4.87
CA PHE A 76 9.26 -29.43 3.77
C PHE A 76 9.15 -30.47 2.66
N GLY A 77 8.70 -31.71 2.96
CA GLY A 77 8.41 -32.73 1.95
C GLY A 77 7.28 -32.33 1.00
N GLU A 78 6.19 -31.78 1.56
CA GLU A 78 5.04 -31.29 0.79
C GLU A 78 5.43 -30.06 -0.02
N VAL A 79 6.15 -29.12 0.60
CA VAL A 79 6.67 -27.93 -0.07
C VAL A 79 7.59 -28.31 -1.23
N ALA A 80 8.51 -29.25 -1.02
CA ALA A 80 9.43 -29.75 -2.04
C ALA A 80 8.69 -30.34 -3.24
N SER A 81 7.68 -31.16 -2.95
CA SER A 81 6.80 -31.76 -3.98
C SER A 81 6.04 -30.69 -4.77
N ALA A 82 5.47 -29.68 -4.07
CA ALA A 82 4.70 -28.59 -4.66
C ALA A 82 5.55 -27.67 -5.54
N VAL A 83 6.76 -27.31 -5.07
CA VAL A 83 7.68 -26.38 -5.76
C VAL A 83 8.53 -27.08 -6.82
N GLY A 84 8.61 -28.42 -6.80
CA GLY A 84 9.43 -29.22 -7.71
C GLY A 84 10.93 -29.09 -7.45
N ARG A 85 11.32 -29.09 -6.15
CA ARG A 85 12.72 -29.00 -5.70
C ARG A 85 12.97 -30.02 -4.60
N SER A 86 14.26 -30.22 -4.22
CA SER A 86 14.61 -31.06 -3.07
C SER A 86 14.23 -30.35 -1.76
N GLU A 87 13.98 -31.13 -0.70
CA GLU A 87 13.72 -30.57 0.64
C GLU A 87 14.89 -29.71 1.14
N ALA A 88 16.12 -30.12 0.88
CA ALA A 88 17.32 -29.35 1.25
C ALA A 88 17.30 -27.97 0.56
N ALA A 89 16.98 -27.90 -0.72
CA ALA A 89 16.84 -26.65 -1.45
C ALA A 89 15.69 -25.78 -0.90
N CYS A 90 14.56 -26.41 -0.52
CA CYS A 90 13.43 -25.68 0.09
C CYS A 90 13.79 -25.10 1.46
N ARG A 91 14.56 -25.84 2.30
CA ARG A 91 15.07 -25.31 3.58
C ARG A 91 15.97 -24.08 3.37
N GLN A 92 16.87 -24.13 2.38
CA GLN A 92 17.72 -22.98 2.05
C GLN A 92 16.90 -21.77 1.54
N LEU A 93 15.89 -22.03 0.71
CA LEU A 93 14.98 -20.97 0.23
C LEU A 93 14.20 -20.34 1.39
N ALA A 94 13.70 -21.15 2.34
CA ALA A 94 13.01 -20.68 3.53
C ALA A 94 13.89 -19.78 4.40
N VAL A 95 15.16 -20.19 4.64
CA VAL A 95 16.12 -19.39 5.41
C VAL A 95 16.38 -18.03 4.76
N ARG A 96 16.60 -18.02 3.43
CA ARG A 96 16.82 -16.76 2.72
C ARG A 96 15.57 -15.87 2.73
N ALA A 97 14.41 -16.46 2.51
CA ALA A 97 13.15 -15.72 2.55
C ALA A 97 12.90 -15.09 3.92
N ARG A 98 13.07 -15.85 5.02
CA ARG A 98 12.97 -15.31 6.39
C ARG A 98 13.92 -14.15 6.62
N ARG A 99 15.18 -14.30 6.25
CA ARG A 99 16.18 -13.22 6.40
C ARG A 99 15.73 -11.95 5.68
N HIS A 100 15.28 -12.04 4.43
CA HIS A 100 14.77 -10.90 3.69
C HIS A 100 13.51 -10.28 4.34
N MET A 101 12.63 -11.11 4.91
CA MET A 101 11.45 -10.62 5.63
C MET A 101 11.85 -9.93 6.95
N ASP A 102 12.82 -10.47 7.69
CA ASP A 102 13.28 -9.92 8.97
C ASP A 102 14.07 -8.62 8.78
N GLU A 103 14.89 -8.52 7.73
CA GLU A 103 15.64 -7.30 7.38
C GLU A 103 14.72 -6.12 7.04
N GLY A 104 13.51 -6.40 6.59
CA GLY A 104 12.51 -5.37 6.23
C GLY A 104 11.46 -5.10 7.29
N ARG A 105 11.45 -5.83 8.43
CA ARG A 105 10.50 -5.59 9.52
C ARG A 105 10.90 -4.36 10.33
N PRO A 106 9.97 -3.42 10.59
CA PRO A 106 10.20 -2.37 11.60
C PRO A 106 10.46 -3.02 12.96
N ARG A 107 11.50 -2.56 13.67
CA ARG A 107 11.89 -3.15 14.96
C ARG A 107 10.92 -2.84 16.11
N PHE A 108 10.10 -1.80 15.99
CA PHE A 108 9.08 -1.40 16.95
C PHE A 108 7.86 -0.87 16.20
N GLU A 109 6.73 -1.55 16.32
CA GLU A 109 5.43 -1.04 15.86
C GLU A 109 4.66 -0.49 17.07
N ALA A 110 4.13 0.73 16.91
CA ALA A 110 3.14 1.29 17.83
C ALA A 110 1.92 0.35 17.94
N GLY A 111 1.27 0.34 19.09
CA GLY A 111 0.05 -0.44 19.28
C GLY A 111 -1.02 -0.09 18.23
N ARG A 112 -1.87 -1.06 17.86
CA ARG A 112 -2.95 -0.85 16.87
C ARG A 112 -3.75 0.43 17.13
N ARG A 113 -4.19 0.61 18.38
CA ARG A 113 -4.99 1.77 18.80
C ARG A 113 -4.25 3.09 18.57
N GLU A 114 -2.97 3.14 18.93
CA GLU A 114 -2.13 4.32 18.76
C GLU A 114 -1.96 4.69 17.28
N ARG A 115 -1.80 3.68 16.41
CA ARG A 115 -1.74 3.87 14.94
C ARG A 115 -3.07 4.39 14.37
N GLU A 116 -4.20 3.86 14.85
CA GLU A 116 -5.54 4.31 14.44
C GLU A 116 -5.81 5.75 14.89
N GLU A 117 -5.42 6.12 16.12
CA GLU A 117 -5.55 7.48 16.65
C GLU A 117 -4.69 8.47 15.83
N LEU A 118 -3.45 8.10 15.49
CA LEU A 118 -2.59 8.94 14.65
C LEU A 118 -3.17 9.13 13.24
N ALA A 119 -3.67 8.05 12.64
CA ALA A 119 -4.32 8.11 11.33
C ALA A 119 -5.58 8.98 11.36
N ALA A 120 -6.39 8.87 12.41
CA ALA A 120 -7.59 9.71 12.59
C ALA A 120 -7.22 11.20 12.66
N ARG A 121 -6.16 11.56 13.37
CA ARG A 121 -5.62 12.93 13.41
C ARG A 121 -5.14 13.38 12.04
N PHE A 122 -4.40 12.54 11.32
CA PHE A 122 -3.90 12.86 9.98
C PHE A 122 -5.04 13.12 8.99
N PHE A 123 -6.01 12.22 8.89
CA PHE A 123 -7.15 12.41 7.99
C PHE A 123 -8.10 13.52 8.45
N GLY A 124 -8.15 13.83 9.75
CA GLY A 124 -8.82 15.00 10.30
C GLY A 124 -8.19 16.29 9.77
N ALA A 125 -6.88 16.47 9.99
CA ALA A 125 -6.11 17.61 9.51
C ALA A 125 -6.19 17.76 7.97
N PHE A 126 -6.18 16.63 7.23
CA PHE A 126 -6.36 16.66 5.77
C PHE A 126 -7.73 17.26 5.38
N ARG A 127 -8.82 16.83 6.03
CA ARG A 127 -10.19 17.35 5.74
C ARG A 127 -10.35 18.81 6.10
N GLU A 128 -9.70 19.26 7.17
CA GLU A 128 -9.73 20.65 7.67
C GLU A 128 -8.78 21.56 6.89
N GLY A 129 -7.86 21.00 6.09
CA GLY A 129 -6.84 21.77 5.38
C GLY A 129 -5.72 22.26 6.28
N ASP A 130 -5.56 21.66 7.46
CA ASP A 130 -4.51 21.99 8.42
C ASP A 130 -3.16 21.41 8.00
N VAL A 131 -2.45 22.14 7.15
CA VAL A 131 -1.15 21.71 6.60
C VAL A 131 -0.06 21.66 7.68
N ASP A 132 -0.11 22.52 8.68
CA ASP A 132 0.86 22.52 9.77
C ASP A 132 0.63 21.33 10.69
N GLY A 133 -0.62 21.03 11.05
CA GLY A 133 -0.98 19.83 11.77
C GLY A 133 -0.61 18.54 11.02
N LEU A 134 -0.78 18.51 9.70
CA LEU A 134 -0.29 17.37 8.89
C LEU A 134 1.23 17.22 9.00
N ARG A 135 1.98 18.33 8.89
CA ARG A 135 3.44 18.30 8.94
C ARG A 135 3.99 17.77 10.27
N GLU A 136 3.34 18.11 11.39
CA GLU A 136 3.72 17.63 12.73
C GLU A 136 3.59 16.12 12.91
N LEU A 137 2.69 15.48 12.15
CA LEU A 137 2.47 14.03 12.18
C LEU A 137 3.46 13.24 11.30
N LEU A 138 4.18 13.93 10.40
CA LEU A 138 5.10 13.31 9.46
C LEU A 138 6.50 13.16 10.06
N ALA A 139 7.14 12.02 9.82
CA ALA A 139 8.55 11.84 10.09
C ALA A 139 9.41 12.75 9.19
N ALA A 140 10.59 13.13 9.65
CA ALA A 140 11.49 14.01 8.89
C ALA A 140 11.83 13.46 7.49
N ASP A 141 11.97 12.14 7.38
CA ASP A 141 12.30 11.38 6.17
C ASP A 141 11.10 10.68 5.53
N VAL A 142 9.87 11.07 5.90
CA VAL A 142 8.64 10.51 5.35
C VAL A 142 8.65 10.43 3.83
N GLN A 143 8.05 9.38 3.30
CA GLN A 143 7.89 9.18 1.86
C GLN A 143 6.42 9.13 1.47
N LEU A 144 6.04 9.94 0.49
CA LEU A 144 4.78 9.77 -0.24
C LEU A 144 5.09 9.06 -1.56
N VAL A 145 4.52 7.89 -1.73
CA VAL A 145 4.76 7.02 -2.88
C VAL A 145 3.47 6.76 -3.62
N GLY A 146 3.42 7.10 -4.90
CA GLY A 146 2.23 6.93 -5.74
C GLY A 146 2.37 5.81 -6.76
N ASP A 147 1.43 4.87 -6.74
CA ASP A 147 1.25 3.86 -7.78
C ASP A 147 0.12 4.28 -8.73
N SER A 148 0.50 4.76 -9.90
CA SER A 148 -0.44 5.17 -10.95
C SER A 148 -0.46 4.23 -12.16
N GLY A 149 0.46 3.26 -12.23
CA GLY A 149 0.61 2.40 -13.41
C GLY A 149 0.92 3.14 -14.71
N GLY A 150 1.56 4.31 -14.60
CA GLY A 150 1.83 5.20 -15.75
C GLY A 150 0.62 5.97 -16.28
N LYS A 151 -0.54 5.87 -15.59
CA LYS A 151 -1.79 6.53 -16.00
C LYS A 151 -1.98 7.91 -15.37
N ALA A 152 -0.96 8.40 -14.66
CA ALA A 152 -0.96 9.69 -13.99
C ALA A 152 0.15 10.61 -14.53
N PRO A 153 -0.01 11.95 -14.42
CA PRO A 153 1.08 12.88 -14.63
C PRO A 153 2.27 12.62 -13.70
N GLN A 154 3.45 13.13 -14.08
CA GLN A 154 4.74 12.84 -13.43
C GLN A 154 4.76 13.01 -11.90
N TRP A 155 3.99 13.92 -11.33
CA TRP A 155 3.93 14.13 -9.88
C TRP A 155 3.18 13.02 -9.10
N GLY A 156 2.37 12.21 -9.78
CA GLY A 156 1.70 11.04 -9.20
C GLY A 156 2.45 9.72 -9.43
N THR A 157 3.65 9.75 -10.03
CA THR A 157 4.39 8.53 -10.45
C THR A 157 5.72 8.36 -9.73
N GLY A 158 6.01 9.15 -8.70
CA GLY A 158 7.31 9.18 -8.05
C GLY A 158 7.28 8.95 -6.55
N ILE A 159 8.47 8.98 -5.97
CA ILE A 159 8.68 9.05 -4.53
C ILE A 159 8.96 10.50 -4.17
N ILE A 160 8.14 11.07 -3.29
CA ILE A 160 8.35 12.39 -2.70
C ILE A 160 8.84 12.16 -1.28
N ALA A 161 10.04 12.60 -0.97
CA ALA A 161 10.69 12.39 0.32
C ALA A 161 10.84 13.67 1.12
N GLY A 162 10.75 13.54 2.43
CA GLY A 162 10.91 14.59 3.43
C GLY A 162 9.62 15.34 3.77
N ALA A 163 9.42 15.62 5.07
CA ALA A 163 8.21 16.21 5.61
C ALA A 163 7.80 17.50 4.91
N GLN A 164 8.75 18.39 4.64
CA GLN A 164 8.51 19.66 3.95
C GLN A 164 7.95 19.45 2.53
N ASN A 165 8.51 18.52 1.77
CA ASN A 165 8.08 18.25 0.39
C ASN A 165 6.72 17.57 0.36
N VAL A 166 6.51 16.58 1.24
CA VAL A 166 5.23 15.89 1.37
C VAL A 166 4.14 16.87 1.81
N ALA A 167 4.38 17.69 2.83
CA ALA A 167 3.42 18.72 3.28
C ALA A 167 3.06 19.69 2.16
N ARG A 168 4.04 20.11 1.33
CA ARG A 168 3.79 21.00 0.17
C ARG A 168 2.86 20.32 -0.86
N VAL A 169 3.06 19.04 -1.12
CA VAL A 169 2.19 18.29 -2.04
C VAL A 169 0.79 18.14 -1.46
N LEU A 170 0.66 17.81 -0.17
CA LEU A 170 -0.64 17.73 0.49
C LEU A 170 -1.36 19.08 0.44
N ALA A 171 -0.66 20.19 0.73
CA ALA A 171 -1.20 21.54 0.62
C ALA A 171 -1.70 21.88 -0.79
N ALA A 172 -1.09 21.32 -1.83
CA ALA A 172 -1.53 21.51 -3.21
C ALA A 172 -2.73 20.63 -3.57
N LEU A 173 -2.85 19.44 -2.97
CA LEU A 173 -3.92 18.46 -3.25
C LEU A 173 -5.22 18.75 -2.50
N ILE A 174 -5.13 19.24 -1.26
CA ILE A 174 -6.30 19.47 -0.40
C ILE A 174 -7.31 20.44 -1.02
N PRO A 175 -6.94 21.69 -1.43
CA PRO A 175 -7.92 22.63 -1.93
C PRO A 175 -8.73 22.16 -3.15
N PRO A 176 -8.11 21.59 -4.22
CA PRO A 176 -8.89 21.08 -5.35
C PRO A 176 -9.77 19.89 -4.94
N PHE A 177 -9.31 19.02 -4.03
CA PHE A 177 -10.10 17.90 -3.53
C PHE A 177 -11.32 18.37 -2.73
N THR A 178 -11.16 19.35 -1.84
CA THR A 178 -12.26 19.95 -1.06
C THR A 178 -13.23 20.68 -1.97
N GLN A 179 -12.72 21.43 -2.95
CA GLN A 179 -13.53 22.22 -3.88
C GLN A 179 -14.49 21.36 -4.74
N ILE A 180 -14.07 20.17 -5.13
CA ILE A 180 -14.95 19.24 -5.84
C ILE A 180 -15.96 18.55 -4.91
N GLY A 181 -15.91 18.76 -3.60
CA GLY A 181 -16.73 18.01 -2.63
C GLY A 181 -16.29 16.56 -2.43
N GLY A 182 -15.01 16.30 -2.55
CA GLY A 182 -14.44 14.98 -2.31
C GLY A 182 -14.58 14.53 -0.86
N THR A 183 -14.73 13.23 -0.64
CA THR A 183 -14.86 12.62 0.69
C THR A 183 -13.69 11.70 1.00
N VAL A 184 -13.32 11.65 2.28
CA VAL A 184 -12.27 10.78 2.82
C VAL A 184 -12.95 9.81 3.78
N GLU A 185 -12.97 8.52 3.43
CA GLU A 185 -13.50 7.45 4.25
C GLU A 185 -12.36 6.71 4.95
N PRO A 186 -12.18 6.86 6.28
CA PRO A 186 -11.19 6.08 7.01
C PRO A 186 -11.43 4.58 6.86
N HIS A 187 -10.37 3.83 6.57
CA HIS A 187 -10.45 2.39 6.35
C HIS A 187 -9.12 1.71 6.69
N GLN A 188 -9.15 0.41 6.96
CA GLN A 188 -7.93 -0.39 6.93
C GLN A 188 -7.62 -0.74 5.47
N VAL A 189 -6.41 -0.41 5.02
CA VAL A 189 -5.92 -0.70 3.67
C VAL A 189 -4.66 -1.57 3.77
N ASN A 190 -4.74 -2.80 3.31
CA ASN A 190 -3.67 -3.79 3.42
C ASN A 190 -3.12 -3.92 4.86
N GLY A 191 -4.02 -4.00 5.85
CA GLY A 191 -3.68 -4.14 7.27
C GLY A 191 -3.06 -2.91 7.92
N GLN A 192 -3.05 -1.77 7.26
CA GLN A 192 -2.59 -0.49 7.79
C GLN A 192 -3.73 0.52 7.88
N PRO A 193 -3.71 1.44 8.86
CA PRO A 193 -4.64 2.56 8.87
C PRO A 193 -4.52 3.35 7.58
N GLY A 194 -5.65 3.67 6.98
CA GLY A 194 -5.68 4.34 5.68
C GLY A 194 -7.03 4.98 5.40
N ALA A 195 -7.27 5.31 4.15
CA ALA A 195 -8.54 5.86 3.71
C ALA A 195 -8.80 5.60 2.23
N ILE A 196 -10.09 5.62 1.86
CA ILE A 196 -10.58 5.67 0.49
C ILE A 196 -10.97 7.11 0.20
N PHE A 197 -10.48 7.66 -0.91
CA PHE A 197 -10.84 8.98 -1.40
C PHE A 197 -11.87 8.83 -2.52
N ARG A 198 -13.00 9.54 -2.39
CA ARG A 198 -14.08 9.50 -3.38
C ARG A 198 -14.41 10.87 -3.92
N ASP A 199 -14.94 10.88 -5.13
CA ASP A 199 -15.56 12.07 -5.73
C ASP A 199 -16.99 12.27 -5.21
N PRO A 200 -17.67 13.39 -5.53
CA PRO A 200 -19.06 13.64 -5.12
C PRO A 200 -20.07 12.58 -5.60
N GLY A 201 -19.73 11.87 -6.66
CA GLY A 201 -20.55 10.75 -7.19
C GLY A 201 -20.29 9.42 -6.48
N GLY A 202 -19.45 9.40 -5.42
CA GLY A 202 -19.09 8.20 -4.68
C GLY A 202 -18.08 7.30 -5.39
N ARG A 203 -17.50 7.73 -6.51
CA ARG A 203 -16.50 6.96 -7.26
C ARG A 203 -15.13 7.08 -6.61
N VAL A 204 -14.38 5.98 -6.59
CA VAL A 204 -13.04 5.90 -5.98
C VAL A 204 -12.03 6.70 -6.80
N ILE A 205 -11.37 7.66 -6.17
CA ILE A 205 -10.25 8.42 -6.75
C ILE A 205 -8.93 7.69 -6.50
N ASN A 206 -8.69 7.31 -5.26
CA ASN A 206 -7.49 6.58 -4.82
C ASN A 206 -7.72 5.94 -3.44
N THR A 207 -6.75 5.15 -3.00
CA THR A 207 -6.66 4.69 -1.61
C THR A 207 -5.28 5.03 -1.04
N TRP A 208 -5.25 5.42 0.24
CA TRP A 208 -3.99 5.63 0.96
C TRP A 208 -3.86 4.64 2.09
N ALA A 209 -2.62 4.17 2.32
CA ALA A 209 -2.22 3.41 3.49
C ALA A 209 -1.07 4.14 4.19
N LEU A 210 -1.13 4.24 5.53
CA LEU A 210 -0.15 4.96 6.34
C LEU A 210 0.78 3.97 7.03
N GLY A 211 2.05 4.01 6.67
CA GLY A 211 3.11 3.31 7.41
C GLY A 211 3.51 4.15 8.62
N ILE A 212 3.15 3.68 9.81
CA ILE A 212 3.37 4.38 11.08
C ILE A 212 4.42 3.64 11.89
N LEU A 213 5.44 4.37 12.33
CA LEU A 213 6.51 3.87 13.19
C LEU A 213 6.91 4.96 14.18
N ASP A 214 7.19 4.59 15.43
CA ASP A 214 7.61 5.50 16.50
C ASP A 214 6.71 6.74 16.67
N GLY A 215 5.40 6.55 16.54
CA GLY A 215 4.40 7.61 16.70
C GLY A 215 4.38 8.65 15.56
N GLN A 216 5.02 8.37 14.43
CA GLN A 216 5.04 9.25 13.26
C GLN A 216 4.71 8.49 11.97
N ILE A 217 4.23 9.22 10.96
CA ILE A 217 3.96 8.67 9.63
C ILE A 217 5.28 8.65 8.84
N GLN A 218 5.77 7.44 8.55
CA GLN A 218 7.00 7.23 7.78
C GLN A 218 6.72 7.09 6.29
N THR A 219 5.53 6.58 5.93
CA THR A 219 5.18 6.34 4.53
C THR A 219 3.70 6.60 4.30
N ILE A 220 3.38 7.26 3.20
CA ILE A 220 2.04 7.37 2.64
C ILE A 220 2.06 6.63 1.31
N SER A 221 1.42 5.46 1.26
CA SER A 221 1.32 4.64 0.05
C SER A 221 0.00 4.92 -0.65
N ALA A 222 0.03 5.58 -1.81
CA ALA A 222 -1.14 5.96 -2.57
C ALA A 222 -1.32 5.05 -3.80
N VAL A 223 -2.43 4.30 -3.88
CA VAL A 223 -2.81 3.57 -5.09
C VAL A 223 -3.80 4.42 -5.87
N ILE A 224 -3.35 4.89 -7.04
CA ILE A 224 -4.08 5.78 -7.95
C ILE A 224 -4.41 5.04 -9.26
N ASN A 225 -3.75 3.89 -9.51
CA ASN A 225 -3.95 3.11 -10.71
C ASN A 225 -5.39 2.56 -10.77
N PRO A 226 -6.23 3.00 -11.73
CA PRO A 226 -7.62 2.59 -11.83
C PRO A 226 -7.80 1.08 -12.02
N ASP A 227 -6.83 0.39 -12.63
CA ASP A 227 -6.88 -1.06 -12.84
C ASP A 227 -6.83 -1.85 -11.53
N LYS A 228 -6.35 -1.21 -10.44
CA LYS A 228 -6.23 -1.80 -9.11
C LYS A 228 -7.35 -1.39 -8.15
N LEU A 229 -8.25 -0.52 -8.57
CA LEU A 229 -9.29 0.06 -7.71
C LEU A 229 -10.70 -0.48 -8.00
N GLY A 230 -10.88 -1.22 -9.08
CA GLY A 230 -12.22 -1.65 -9.53
C GLY A 230 -13.00 -2.51 -8.54
N HIS A 231 -12.33 -3.26 -7.67
CA HIS A 231 -12.97 -4.07 -6.62
C HIS A 231 -13.35 -3.24 -5.37
N VAL A 232 -12.81 -2.02 -5.22
CA VAL A 232 -13.16 -1.08 -4.14
C VAL A 232 -14.48 -0.36 -4.43
N GLY A 233 -14.82 -0.22 -5.71
CA GLY A 233 -16.03 0.42 -6.18
C GLY A 233 -15.87 1.02 -7.59
N PRO A 234 -16.88 1.72 -8.09
CA PRO A 234 -16.76 2.46 -9.34
C PRO A 234 -15.60 3.45 -9.26
N VAL A 235 -14.74 3.48 -10.29
CA VAL A 235 -13.51 4.28 -10.28
C VAL A 235 -13.72 5.60 -11.00
N ALA A 236 -13.24 6.69 -10.40
CA ALA A 236 -13.19 8.01 -11.03
C ALA A 236 -11.92 8.16 -11.87
N ASP A 237 -11.99 8.99 -12.91
CA ASP A 237 -10.76 9.53 -13.52
C ASP A 237 -10.19 10.61 -12.58
N ALA A 238 -9.27 10.21 -11.71
CA ALA A 238 -8.63 11.07 -10.72
C ALA A 238 -8.03 12.36 -11.33
N TRP A 239 -7.60 12.28 -12.58
CA TRP A 239 -6.96 13.40 -13.28
C TRP A 239 -7.96 14.32 -13.94
N ALA A 240 -9.06 13.80 -14.46
CA ALA A 240 -10.17 14.63 -14.93
C ALA A 240 -10.77 15.43 -13.77
N VAL A 241 -10.94 14.80 -12.61
CA VAL A 241 -11.40 15.42 -11.37
C VAL A 241 -10.47 16.57 -10.95
N LEU A 242 -9.16 16.31 -10.84
CA LEU A 242 -8.19 17.32 -10.44
C LEU A 242 -8.02 18.44 -11.48
N ARG A 243 -8.00 18.11 -12.78
CA ARG A 243 -7.93 19.12 -13.86
C ARG A 243 -9.13 20.03 -13.85
N GLY A 244 -10.34 19.50 -13.62
CA GLY A 244 -11.56 20.30 -13.51
C GLY A 244 -11.46 21.32 -12.38
N ALA A 245 -10.94 20.93 -11.22
CA ALA A 245 -10.73 21.82 -10.09
C ALA A 245 -9.66 22.90 -10.39
N TYR A 246 -8.59 22.59 -11.10
CA TYR A 246 -7.58 23.56 -11.52
C TYR A 246 -8.10 24.56 -12.57
N GLN A 247 -8.94 24.11 -13.51
CA GLN A 247 -9.54 24.98 -14.53
C GLN A 247 -10.54 25.97 -13.91
N ALA A 248 -11.32 25.53 -12.93
CA ALA A 248 -12.25 26.39 -12.20
C ALA A 248 -11.56 27.49 -11.38
N ARG A 249 -10.24 27.40 -11.13
CA ARG A 249 -9.43 28.40 -10.43
C ARG A 249 -8.87 29.50 -11.33
N ARG A 250 -8.84 29.33 -12.66
CA ARG A 250 -8.39 30.41 -13.55
C ARG A 250 -9.50 31.45 -13.63
N PRO A 251 -9.23 32.70 -13.22
CA PRO A 251 -10.19 33.78 -13.45
C PRO A 251 -10.48 33.84 -14.95
N ALA A 252 -11.73 34.03 -15.30
CA ALA A 252 -12.10 34.31 -16.67
C ALA A 252 -11.36 35.58 -17.09
N GLU A 253 -10.46 35.49 -18.08
CA GLU A 253 -9.82 36.63 -18.74
C GLU A 253 -10.85 37.43 -19.53
#